data_aab17e71c565d6a632c1da7077031afd
#
_entry.id   aab17e71c565d6a632c1da7077031afd
#
_cell.length_a   1.000
_cell.length_b   1.000
_cell.length_c   1.000
_cell.angle_alpha   90.00
_cell.angle_beta   90.00
_cell.angle_gamma   90.00
#
_symmetry.space_group_name_H-M   'P 1'
#
loop_
_entity.id
_entity.type
_entity.pdbx_description
1 polymer ?
#
loop_
_entity_poly.entity_id
_entity_poly.type
_entity_poly.pdbx_seq_one_letter_code
_entity_poly.pdbx_strand_id
1 'polypeptide(L)'
;MEEKTKPQARTRDLGKGSIPKLLAQLAIPVVVAQIVNLLYNIVDRIYIGHIPGIGAAALTGVGLFAPILMLINAFAMLSGSGGAPRAAIFMGKKDNETAEKIMANCFSLILIFAVGLTILFSIFAPRLLILFGASDATLTYAVEYARIYIFGSIFVLIVLGMNLFITTQGFSKISMMTTLIGAVINVILDPIFIFVFDMGVRGAAIATVLSQAVGAIWVLRFLTGEKTILKLKLSNMKLDPKVFGPCLALGISSFVMISTESLLSISFTSSLARYGGDVAVGAMTIITSVNQLITMPLQGICQGGQPIISYNFGAGNKDRVKKAFFTQFFVCAAFTIAGWLVMMIVPQLFAGLFTSDTNLVDYTSWALHIYMAGIFSIGFQVSCQQSFMALGQAKVSLLLACLRKIVLLIPLIFILPCFLADKVFAVFLAEPISDILAATVTTITFLTRFDKILEVGVQVKKGD
;
A
#
# COMPACT_ATOMS: atom_id res chain seq x y z
N MET A 1 20.69 -46.19 -12.70
CA MET A 1 20.46 -44.80 -13.18
C MET A 1 19.98 -44.00 -11.99
N GLU A 2 20.89 -43.33 -11.30
CA GLU A 2 20.53 -42.42 -10.17
C GLU A 2 19.83 -41.18 -10.73
N GLU A 3 18.60 -41.01 -10.33
CA GLU A 3 17.79 -39.82 -10.63
C GLU A 3 18.43 -38.62 -9.93
N LYS A 4 19.20 -37.82 -10.69
CA LYS A 4 19.76 -36.57 -10.22
C LYS A 4 18.60 -35.67 -9.79
N THR A 5 18.30 -35.64 -8.49
CA THR A 5 17.44 -34.66 -7.85
C THR A 5 17.98 -33.26 -8.18
N LYS A 6 17.28 -32.56 -9.08
CA LYS A 6 17.54 -31.15 -9.40
C LYS A 6 17.53 -30.37 -8.10
N PRO A 7 18.44 -29.40 -7.91
CA PRO A 7 18.47 -28.57 -6.71
C PRO A 7 17.16 -27.78 -6.63
N GLN A 8 16.23 -28.23 -5.78
CA GLN A 8 15.10 -27.44 -5.36
C GLN A 8 15.65 -26.12 -4.82
N ALA A 9 15.25 -25.00 -5.39
CA ALA A 9 15.52 -23.69 -4.81
C ALA A 9 15.18 -23.80 -3.33
N ARG A 10 16.12 -23.45 -2.44
CA ARG A 10 15.94 -23.54 -0.98
C ARG A 10 14.71 -22.73 -0.59
N THR A 11 13.54 -23.34 -0.69
CA THR A 11 12.26 -22.80 -0.24
C THR A 11 12.38 -22.66 1.26
N ARG A 12 12.28 -21.45 1.76
CA ARG A 12 12.25 -21.21 3.19
C ARG A 12 10.93 -21.74 3.71
N ASP A 13 11.00 -22.84 4.45
CA ASP A 13 9.82 -23.39 5.12
C ASP A 13 9.32 -22.39 6.17
N LEU A 14 8.20 -21.71 5.87
CA LEU A 14 7.58 -20.73 6.76
C LEU A 14 7.13 -21.36 8.09
N GLY A 15 7.00 -22.68 8.12
CA GLY A 15 6.65 -23.48 9.29
C GLY A 15 7.83 -23.80 10.20
N LYS A 16 9.09 -23.49 9.81
CA LYS A 16 10.30 -23.89 10.57
C LYS A 16 11.21 -22.70 10.86
N GLY A 17 12.14 -22.88 11.77
CA GLY A 17 13.17 -21.89 12.13
C GLY A 17 12.70 -20.81 13.10
N SER A 18 13.58 -19.85 13.40
CA SER A 18 13.33 -18.74 14.32
C SER A 18 12.43 -17.67 13.69
N ILE A 19 11.35 -17.32 14.35
CA ILE A 19 10.37 -16.32 13.88
C ILE A 19 11.01 -14.93 13.68
N PRO A 20 11.80 -14.37 14.63
CA PRO A 20 12.41 -13.05 14.42
C PRO A 20 13.33 -13.02 13.18
N LYS A 21 14.12 -14.07 12.97
CA LYS A 21 15.00 -14.19 11.81
C LYS A 21 14.20 -14.29 10.51
N LEU A 22 13.11 -15.05 10.52
CA LEU A 22 12.23 -15.22 9.37
C LEU A 22 11.50 -13.90 9.04
N LEU A 23 10.98 -13.20 10.07
CA LEU A 23 10.37 -11.89 9.91
C LEU A 23 11.35 -10.89 9.31
N ALA A 24 12.56 -10.76 9.84
CA ALA A 24 13.58 -9.86 9.29
C ALA A 24 13.91 -10.18 7.82
N GLN A 25 14.04 -11.47 7.49
CA GLN A 25 14.37 -11.91 6.14
C GLN A 25 13.25 -11.64 5.12
N LEU A 26 12.01 -11.62 5.56
CA LEU A 26 10.86 -11.30 4.69
C LEU A 26 10.54 -9.81 4.69
N ALA A 27 10.60 -9.15 5.84
CA ALA A 27 10.22 -7.75 5.98
C ALA A 27 11.27 -6.79 5.40
N ILE A 28 12.57 -7.01 5.65
CA ILE A 28 13.62 -6.08 5.18
C ILE A 28 13.56 -5.87 3.66
N PRO A 29 13.49 -6.92 2.80
CA PRO A 29 13.35 -6.68 1.37
C PRO A 29 12.09 -5.89 1.00
N VAL A 30 10.96 -6.14 1.67
CA VAL A 30 9.71 -5.40 1.39
C VAL A 30 9.83 -3.95 1.83
N VAL A 31 10.42 -3.68 3.00
CA VAL A 31 10.69 -2.30 3.46
C VAL A 31 11.60 -1.57 2.47
N VAL A 32 12.68 -2.21 2.01
CA VAL A 32 13.57 -1.62 1.00
C VAL A 32 12.78 -1.31 -0.29
N ALA A 33 11.91 -2.22 -0.74
CA ALA A 33 11.06 -1.98 -1.91
C ALA A 33 10.15 -0.77 -1.72
N GLN A 34 9.55 -0.59 -0.53
CA GLN A 34 8.70 0.58 -0.23
C GLN A 34 9.49 1.89 -0.24
N ILE A 35 10.70 1.89 0.33
CA ILE A 35 11.58 3.07 0.31
C ILE A 35 12.00 3.41 -1.12
N VAL A 36 12.40 2.43 -1.91
CA VAL A 36 12.76 2.63 -3.32
C VAL A 36 11.58 3.16 -4.11
N ASN A 37 10.37 2.65 -3.87
CA ASN A 37 9.15 3.12 -4.49
C ASN A 37 8.86 4.60 -4.16
N LEU A 38 9.07 5.00 -2.90
CA LEU A 38 8.97 6.40 -2.49
C LEU A 38 9.98 7.29 -3.21
N LEU A 39 11.24 6.85 -3.26
CA LEU A 39 12.33 7.63 -3.88
C LEU A 39 12.12 7.81 -5.38
N TYR A 40 11.75 6.76 -6.11
CA TYR A 40 11.54 6.90 -7.55
C TYR A 40 10.35 7.82 -7.87
N ASN A 41 9.26 7.79 -7.08
CA ASN A 41 8.15 8.72 -7.24
C ASN A 41 8.57 10.20 -7.04
N ILE A 42 9.52 10.44 -6.13
CA ILE A 42 10.09 11.78 -5.93
C ILE A 42 10.92 12.19 -7.15
N VAL A 43 11.77 11.29 -7.65
CA VAL A 43 12.63 11.55 -8.82
C VAL A 43 11.80 11.83 -10.08
N ASP A 44 10.76 11.04 -10.33
CA ASP A 44 9.83 11.25 -11.45
C ASP A 44 9.20 12.64 -11.40
N ARG A 45 8.72 13.07 -10.23
CA ARG A 45 8.18 14.42 -10.04
C ARG A 45 9.22 15.52 -10.25
N ILE A 46 10.46 15.30 -9.86
CA ILE A 46 11.57 16.23 -10.11
C ILE A 46 11.78 16.39 -11.62
N TYR A 47 11.84 15.32 -12.37
CA TYR A 47 12.01 15.39 -13.82
C TYR A 47 10.83 16.12 -14.49
N ILE A 48 9.60 15.81 -14.15
CA ILE A 48 8.40 16.49 -14.67
C ILE A 48 8.43 18.00 -14.34
N GLY A 49 8.80 18.34 -13.12
CA GLY A 49 8.89 19.74 -12.67
C GLY A 49 9.97 20.57 -13.40
N HIS A 50 11.00 19.90 -13.96
CA HIS A 50 12.09 20.55 -14.70
C HIS A 50 11.88 20.58 -16.21
N ILE A 51 10.70 20.21 -16.74
CA ILE A 51 10.41 20.32 -18.16
C ILE A 51 10.44 21.82 -18.57
N PRO A 52 11.28 22.21 -19.54
CA PRO A 52 11.42 23.62 -19.93
C PRO A 52 10.11 24.27 -20.34
N GLY A 53 9.81 25.44 -19.79
CA GLY A 53 8.64 26.25 -20.13
C GLY A 53 7.28 25.79 -19.57
N ILE A 54 7.12 24.51 -19.20
CA ILE A 54 5.84 23.94 -18.78
C ILE A 54 5.88 23.20 -17.45
N GLY A 55 7.06 23.07 -16.80
CA GLY A 55 7.29 22.17 -15.65
C GLY A 55 6.28 22.35 -14.52
N ALA A 56 5.96 23.58 -14.11
CA ALA A 56 5.00 23.84 -13.04
C ALA A 56 3.57 23.39 -13.41
N ALA A 57 3.10 23.70 -14.63
CA ALA A 57 1.79 23.28 -15.13
C ALA A 57 1.72 21.76 -15.34
N ALA A 58 2.80 21.16 -15.84
CA ALA A 58 2.93 19.72 -16.02
C ALA A 58 2.89 18.96 -14.70
N LEU A 59 3.66 19.41 -13.70
CA LEU A 59 3.69 18.80 -12.35
C LEU A 59 2.32 18.91 -11.68
N THR A 60 1.65 20.05 -11.78
CA THR A 60 0.30 20.24 -11.28
C THR A 60 -0.70 19.32 -12.00
N GLY A 61 -0.63 19.24 -13.33
CA GLY A 61 -1.50 18.38 -14.15
C GLY A 61 -1.35 16.91 -13.80
N VAL A 62 -0.11 16.41 -13.67
CA VAL A 62 0.16 15.03 -13.25
C VAL A 62 -0.29 14.79 -11.80
N GLY A 63 -0.14 15.79 -10.92
CA GLY A 63 -0.64 15.72 -9.54
C GLY A 63 -2.16 15.53 -9.46
N LEU A 64 -2.92 16.12 -10.37
CA LEU A 64 -4.39 15.96 -10.45
C LEU A 64 -4.83 14.56 -10.88
N PHE A 65 -3.94 13.75 -11.45
CA PHE A 65 -4.20 12.35 -11.76
C PHE A 65 -4.08 11.42 -10.52
N ALA A 66 -3.50 11.88 -9.42
CA ALA A 66 -3.25 11.05 -8.23
C ALA A 66 -4.52 10.35 -7.67
N PRO A 67 -5.72 10.94 -7.60
CA PRO A 67 -6.91 10.23 -7.14
C PRO A 67 -7.29 9.04 -8.03
N ILE A 68 -7.13 9.15 -9.35
CA ILE A 68 -7.37 8.05 -10.30
C ILE A 68 -6.33 6.95 -10.08
N LEU A 69 -5.06 7.32 -9.91
CA LEU A 69 -3.98 6.38 -9.60
C LEU A 69 -4.24 5.61 -8.29
N MET A 70 -4.70 6.29 -7.24
CA MET A 70 -5.06 5.66 -5.97
C MET A 70 -6.19 4.65 -6.15
N LEU A 71 -7.18 4.96 -6.98
CA LEU A 71 -8.28 4.05 -7.25
C LEU A 71 -7.82 2.81 -8.05
N ILE A 72 -6.94 2.97 -9.04
CA ILE A 72 -6.31 1.85 -9.76
C ILE A 72 -5.55 0.95 -8.76
N ASN A 73 -4.76 1.53 -7.87
CA ASN A 73 -4.03 0.79 -6.84
C ASN A 73 -4.97 0.07 -5.86
N ALA A 74 -6.10 0.69 -5.51
CA ALA A 74 -7.10 0.07 -4.64
C ALA A 74 -7.69 -1.20 -5.26
N PHE A 75 -7.96 -1.22 -6.57
CA PHE A 75 -8.44 -2.41 -7.28
C PHE A 75 -7.38 -3.52 -7.37
N ALA A 76 -6.10 -3.16 -7.54
CA ALA A 76 -5.02 -4.15 -7.46
C ALA A 76 -4.97 -4.82 -6.08
N MET A 77 -5.10 -4.01 -5.02
CA MET A 77 -5.09 -4.49 -3.64
C MET A 77 -6.36 -5.24 -3.27
N LEU A 78 -7.52 -4.90 -3.86
CA LEU A 78 -8.77 -5.65 -3.67
C LEU A 78 -8.58 -7.14 -3.95
N SER A 79 -7.87 -7.46 -5.01
CA SER A 79 -7.60 -8.84 -5.43
C SER A 79 -6.36 -9.42 -4.71
N GLY A 80 -5.24 -8.69 -4.75
CA GLY A 80 -3.95 -9.18 -4.25
C GLY A 80 -3.90 -9.35 -2.74
N SER A 81 -4.30 -8.31 -1.98
CA SER A 81 -4.21 -8.36 -0.51
C SER A 81 -5.23 -9.27 0.15
N GLY A 82 -6.33 -9.59 -0.55
CA GLY A 82 -7.28 -10.59 -0.06
C GLY A 82 -6.91 -12.02 -0.45
N GLY A 83 -6.35 -12.19 -1.66
CA GLY A 83 -5.98 -13.50 -2.18
C GLY A 83 -4.70 -14.07 -1.58
N ALA A 84 -3.66 -13.24 -1.43
CA ALA A 84 -2.35 -13.67 -0.96
C ALA A 84 -2.37 -14.31 0.45
N PRO A 85 -3.01 -13.75 1.48
CA PRO A 85 -3.12 -14.40 2.79
C PRO A 85 -3.89 -15.72 2.72
N ARG A 86 -4.96 -15.77 1.92
CA ARG A 86 -5.72 -17.00 1.73
C ARG A 86 -4.90 -18.10 1.08
N ALA A 87 -4.14 -17.76 0.04
CA ALA A 87 -3.22 -18.71 -0.59
C ALA A 87 -2.18 -19.23 0.42
N ALA A 88 -1.63 -18.36 1.31
CA ALA A 88 -0.71 -18.77 2.37
C ALA A 88 -1.37 -19.75 3.38
N ILE A 89 -2.63 -19.53 3.74
CA ILE A 89 -3.38 -20.45 4.62
C ILE A 89 -3.49 -21.84 3.97
N PHE A 90 -3.85 -21.92 2.68
CA PHE A 90 -3.94 -23.19 1.98
C PHE A 90 -2.57 -23.85 1.76
N MET A 91 -1.51 -23.07 1.52
CA MET A 91 -0.14 -23.58 1.54
C MET A 91 0.22 -24.21 2.90
N GLY A 92 -0.18 -23.58 3.99
CA GLY A 92 0.00 -24.11 5.35
C GLY A 92 -0.75 -25.41 5.59
N LYS A 93 -1.93 -25.58 4.98
CA LYS A 93 -2.70 -26.83 4.96
C LYS A 93 -2.09 -27.89 4.05
N LYS A 94 -1.02 -27.58 3.29
CA LYS A 94 -0.41 -28.39 2.23
C LYS A 94 -1.32 -28.60 0.99
N ASP A 95 -2.34 -27.80 0.84
CA ASP A 95 -3.24 -27.77 -0.31
C ASP A 95 -2.77 -26.70 -1.31
N ASN A 96 -1.69 -27.01 -2.02
CA ASN A 96 -1.13 -26.10 -3.02
C ASN A 96 -2.05 -25.97 -4.25
N GLU A 97 -2.90 -26.97 -4.53
CA GLU A 97 -3.82 -26.91 -5.66
C GLU A 97 -4.86 -25.81 -5.47
N THR A 98 -5.50 -25.76 -4.30
CA THR A 98 -6.43 -24.68 -3.97
C THR A 98 -5.70 -23.32 -3.90
N ALA A 99 -4.48 -23.26 -3.37
CA ALA A 99 -3.68 -22.03 -3.35
C ALA A 99 -3.36 -21.52 -4.78
N GLU A 100 -3.04 -22.40 -5.74
CA GLU A 100 -2.86 -22.07 -7.15
C GLU A 100 -4.17 -21.57 -7.80
N LYS A 101 -5.32 -22.20 -7.50
CA LYS A 101 -6.64 -21.73 -7.96
C LYS A 101 -6.96 -20.34 -7.43
N ILE A 102 -6.67 -20.06 -6.16
CA ILE A 102 -6.84 -18.72 -5.56
C ILE A 102 -6.00 -17.71 -6.32
N MET A 103 -4.71 -17.97 -6.52
CA MET A 103 -3.81 -17.06 -7.24
C MET A 103 -4.28 -16.82 -8.68
N ALA A 104 -4.69 -17.87 -9.41
CA ALA A 104 -5.15 -17.75 -10.78
C ALA A 104 -6.48 -16.99 -10.91
N ASN A 105 -7.43 -17.21 -9.98
CA ASN A 105 -8.67 -16.45 -9.91
C ASN A 105 -8.43 -14.97 -9.60
N CYS A 106 -7.51 -14.65 -8.67
CA CYS A 106 -7.12 -13.29 -8.38
C CYS A 106 -6.47 -12.62 -9.59
N PHE A 107 -5.64 -13.34 -10.35
CA PHE A 107 -5.06 -12.84 -11.60
C PHE A 107 -6.15 -12.54 -12.64
N SER A 108 -7.12 -13.44 -12.83
CA SER A 108 -8.25 -13.21 -13.73
C SER A 108 -9.07 -11.97 -13.33
N LEU A 109 -9.31 -11.75 -12.02
CA LEU A 109 -9.96 -10.55 -11.53
C LEU A 109 -9.15 -9.29 -11.83
N ILE A 110 -7.84 -9.33 -11.65
CA ILE A 110 -6.93 -8.22 -12.01
C ILE A 110 -7.07 -7.86 -13.49
N LEU A 111 -7.13 -8.83 -14.39
CA LEU A 111 -7.32 -8.59 -15.83
C LEU A 111 -8.69 -7.95 -16.09
N ILE A 112 -9.75 -8.44 -15.47
CA ILE A 112 -11.11 -7.86 -15.61
C ILE A 112 -11.14 -6.43 -15.08
N PHE A 113 -10.55 -6.18 -13.91
CA PHE A 113 -10.46 -4.82 -13.36
C PHE A 113 -9.63 -3.91 -14.28
N ALA A 114 -8.52 -4.40 -14.83
CA ALA A 114 -7.69 -3.63 -15.76
C ALA A 114 -8.51 -3.20 -16.99
N VAL A 115 -9.23 -4.11 -17.64
CA VAL A 115 -10.08 -3.79 -18.79
C VAL A 115 -11.20 -2.84 -18.39
N GLY A 116 -11.91 -3.13 -17.30
CA GLY A 116 -13.01 -2.29 -16.82
C GLY A 116 -12.57 -0.87 -16.47
N LEU A 117 -11.46 -0.72 -15.74
CA LEU A 117 -10.91 0.58 -15.38
C LEU A 117 -10.36 1.34 -16.58
N THR A 118 -9.72 0.64 -17.53
CA THR A 118 -9.26 1.25 -18.77
C THR A 118 -10.43 1.84 -19.55
N ILE A 119 -11.52 1.10 -19.73
CA ILE A 119 -12.73 1.60 -20.40
C ILE A 119 -13.33 2.78 -19.62
N LEU A 120 -13.55 2.60 -18.32
CA LEU A 120 -14.16 3.61 -17.45
C LEU A 120 -13.37 4.93 -17.48
N PHE A 121 -12.07 4.88 -17.22
CA PHE A 121 -11.26 6.09 -17.17
C PHE A 121 -10.93 6.66 -18.55
N SER A 122 -10.87 5.86 -19.61
CA SER A 122 -10.74 6.42 -20.98
C SER A 122 -11.90 7.32 -21.35
N ILE A 123 -13.11 7.01 -20.85
CA ILE A 123 -14.32 7.81 -21.11
C ILE A 123 -14.41 9.01 -20.15
N PHE A 124 -14.15 8.79 -18.86
CA PHE A 124 -14.46 9.76 -17.82
C PHE A 124 -13.27 10.59 -17.32
N ALA A 125 -12.00 10.21 -17.62
CA ALA A 125 -10.83 10.89 -17.08
C ALA A 125 -10.81 12.40 -17.33
N PRO A 126 -11.12 12.95 -18.52
CA PRO A 126 -11.11 14.40 -18.71
C PRO A 126 -12.11 15.12 -17.80
N ARG A 127 -13.32 14.55 -17.61
CA ARG A 127 -14.33 15.12 -16.71
C ARG A 127 -13.93 15.03 -15.24
N LEU A 128 -13.33 13.92 -14.85
CA LEU A 128 -12.82 13.73 -13.47
C LEU A 128 -11.67 14.68 -13.17
N LEU A 129 -10.75 14.89 -14.12
CA LEU A 129 -9.65 15.83 -13.95
C LEU A 129 -10.14 17.27 -13.77
N ILE A 130 -11.17 17.69 -14.53
CA ILE A 130 -11.81 19.00 -14.33
C ILE A 130 -12.46 19.06 -12.94
N LEU A 131 -13.16 18.01 -12.52
CA LEU A 131 -13.78 17.94 -11.19
C LEU A 131 -12.73 18.01 -10.07
N PHE A 132 -11.53 17.47 -10.30
CA PHE A 132 -10.40 17.54 -9.37
C PHE A 132 -9.66 18.88 -9.40
N GLY A 133 -10.11 19.85 -10.22
CA GLY A 133 -9.59 21.21 -10.23
C GLY A 133 -8.60 21.51 -11.35
N ALA A 134 -8.60 20.73 -12.43
CA ALA A 134 -7.79 21.06 -13.61
C ALA A 134 -8.25 22.37 -14.24
N SER A 135 -7.33 23.32 -14.40
CA SER A 135 -7.51 24.54 -15.16
C SER A 135 -7.20 24.30 -16.64
N ASP A 136 -7.57 25.24 -17.51
CA ASP A 136 -7.25 25.18 -18.95
C ASP A 136 -5.74 25.01 -19.20
N ALA A 137 -4.91 25.60 -18.34
CA ALA A 137 -3.45 25.51 -18.43
C ALA A 137 -2.89 24.12 -18.03
N THR A 138 -3.56 23.38 -17.15
CA THR A 138 -3.08 22.09 -16.61
C THR A 138 -3.79 20.88 -17.19
N LEU A 139 -5.02 21.07 -17.72
CA LEU A 139 -5.86 19.99 -18.21
C LEU A 139 -5.21 19.21 -19.36
N THR A 140 -4.57 19.90 -20.29
CA THR A 140 -3.89 19.27 -21.43
C THR A 140 -2.85 18.27 -20.96
N TYR A 141 -1.97 18.67 -20.04
CA TYR A 141 -0.91 17.82 -19.48
C TYR A 141 -1.47 16.66 -18.65
N ALA A 142 -2.50 16.95 -17.84
CA ALA A 142 -3.18 15.93 -17.06
C ALA A 142 -3.81 14.84 -17.94
N VAL A 143 -4.49 15.23 -19.04
CA VAL A 143 -5.14 14.31 -19.98
C VAL A 143 -4.10 13.51 -20.78
N GLU A 144 -3.02 14.14 -21.22
CA GLU A 144 -1.94 13.46 -21.95
C GLU A 144 -1.29 12.37 -21.10
N TYR A 145 -0.96 12.69 -19.84
CA TYR A 145 -0.44 11.70 -18.88
C TYR A 145 -1.45 10.59 -18.62
N ALA A 146 -2.68 10.98 -18.29
CA ALA A 146 -3.75 10.04 -17.93
C ALA A 146 -4.03 9.02 -19.03
N ARG A 147 -4.14 9.47 -20.29
CA ARG A 147 -4.42 8.56 -21.42
C ARG A 147 -3.39 7.45 -21.54
N ILE A 148 -2.11 7.79 -21.49
CA ILE A 148 -1.03 6.80 -21.61
C ILE A 148 -1.03 5.87 -20.41
N TYR A 149 -1.13 6.44 -19.20
CA TYR A 149 -1.08 5.67 -17.96
C TYR A 149 -2.28 4.71 -17.83
N ILE A 150 -3.49 5.13 -18.20
CA ILE A 150 -4.71 4.32 -18.14
C ILE A 150 -4.57 3.07 -19.01
N PHE A 151 -4.05 3.19 -20.26
CA PHE A 151 -3.78 2.02 -21.10
C PHE A 151 -2.70 1.11 -20.50
N GLY A 152 -1.70 1.67 -19.82
CA GLY A 152 -0.66 0.94 -19.12
C GLY A 152 -1.04 0.41 -17.74
N SER A 153 -2.21 0.76 -17.21
CA SER A 153 -2.64 0.41 -15.85
C SER A 153 -2.70 -1.11 -15.59
N ILE A 154 -2.91 -1.90 -16.64
CA ILE A 154 -2.86 -3.38 -16.56
C ILE A 154 -1.54 -3.88 -15.98
N PHE A 155 -0.41 -3.28 -16.36
CA PHE A 155 0.90 -3.67 -15.85
C PHE A 155 1.04 -3.30 -14.37
N VAL A 156 0.55 -2.13 -13.99
CA VAL A 156 0.54 -1.68 -12.58
C VAL A 156 -0.29 -2.63 -11.71
N LEU A 157 -1.49 -2.98 -12.17
CA LEU A 157 -2.39 -3.90 -11.47
C LEU A 157 -1.74 -5.29 -11.30
N ILE A 158 -1.07 -5.81 -12.34
CA ILE A 158 -0.35 -7.08 -12.29
C ILE A 158 0.80 -7.00 -11.30
N VAL A 159 1.64 -5.95 -11.37
CA VAL A 159 2.78 -5.81 -10.47
C VAL A 159 2.30 -5.73 -9.03
N LEU A 160 1.38 -4.84 -8.70
CA LEU A 160 0.93 -4.63 -7.31
C LEU A 160 0.19 -5.86 -6.76
N GLY A 161 -0.74 -6.41 -7.53
CA GLY A 161 -1.58 -7.51 -7.05
C GLY A 161 -0.84 -8.86 -7.00
N MET A 162 -0.06 -9.19 -8.04
CA MET A 162 0.57 -10.50 -8.13
C MET A 162 1.91 -10.59 -7.38
N ASN A 163 2.60 -9.45 -7.16
CA ASN A 163 3.83 -9.42 -6.38
C ASN A 163 3.61 -9.86 -4.92
N LEU A 164 2.40 -9.67 -4.37
CA LEU A 164 2.02 -10.16 -3.05
C LEU A 164 2.06 -11.69 -2.97
N PHE A 165 1.69 -12.39 -4.03
CA PHE A 165 1.77 -13.86 -4.08
C PHE A 165 3.23 -14.36 -4.12
N ILE A 166 4.17 -13.58 -4.68
CA ILE A 166 5.61 -13.89 -4.61
C ILE A 166 6.10 -13.79 -3.16
N THR A 167 5.74 -12.70 -2.47
CA THR A 167 6.07 -12.50 -1.03
C THR A 167 5.46 -13.58 -0.16
N THR A 168 4.22 -13.96 -0.43
CA THR A 168 3.47 -15.01 0.28
C THR A 168 4.15 -16.38 0.23
N GLN A 169 4.82 -16.68 -0.86
CA GLN A 169 5.61 -17.91 -1.02
C GLN A 169 6.99 -17.85 -0.31
N GLY A 170 7.31 -16.73 0.36
CA GLY A 170 8.60 -16.55 1.03
C GLY A 170 9.70 -15.95 0.14
N PHE A 171 9.40 -15.53 -1.08
CA PHE A 171 10.37 -14.98 -2.04
C PHE A 171 10.44 -13.45 -2.01
N SER A 172 10.44 -12.83 -0.82
CA SER A 172 10.44 -11.36 -0.67
C SER A 172 11.60 -10.67 -1.40
N LYS A 173 12.76 -11.31 -1.55
CA LYS A 173 13.87 -10.76 -2.34
C LYS A 173 13.51 -10.63 -3.82
N ILE A 174 12.76 -11.58 -4.39
CA ILE A 174 12.32 -11.53 -5.79
C ILE A 174 11.24 -10.46 -5.94
N SER A 175 10.34 -10.35 -4.97
CA SER A 175 9.36 -9.28 -4.88
C SER A 175 10.02 -7.89 -4.83
N MET A 176 11.07 -7.72 -4.02
CA MET A 176 11.87 -6.49 -3.98
C MET A 176 12.52 -6.19 -5.34
N MET A 177 13.08 -7.22 -6.01
CA MET A 177 13.70 -7.04 -7.32
C MET A 177 12.72 -6.54 -8.37
N THR A 178 11.44 -6.90 -8.30
CA THR A 178 10.40 -6.34 -9.17
C THR A 178 10.35 -4.82 -9.07
N THR A 179 10.31 -4.28 -7.83
CA THR A 179 10.28 -2.84 -7.59
C THR A 179 11.58 -2.17 -7.99
N LEU A 180 12.74 -2.78 -7.66
CA LEU A 180 14.05 -2.24 -8.03
C LEU A 180 14.23 -2.14 -9.54
N ILE A 181 13.88 -3.19 -10.29
CA ILE A 181 13.97 -3.20 -11.76
C ILE A 181 13.08 -2.10 -12.34
N GLY A 182 11.83 -2.01 -11.87
CA GLY A 182 10.90 -0.96 -12.31
C GLY A 182 11.45 0.44 -12.03
N ALA A 183 11.93 0.69 -10.80
CA ALA A 183 12.47 1.99 -10.41
C ALA A 183 13.72 2.39 -11.21
N VAL A 184 14.67 1.48 -11.39
CA VAL A 184 15.90 1.75 -12.17
C VAL A 184 15.57 2.05 -13.63
N ILE A 185 14.68 1.26 -14.25
CA ILE A 185 14.27 1.48 -15.63
C ILE A 185 13.56 2.83 -15.76
N ASN A 186 12.65 3.16 -14.83
CA ASN A 186 11.93 4.43 -14.86
C ASN A 186 12.90 5.62 -14.76
N VAL A 187 13.79 5.64 -13.76
CA VAL A 187 14.78 6.71 -13.56
C VAL A 187 15.70 6.91 -14.78
N ILE A 188 15.99 5.83 -15.53
CA ILE A 188 16.79 5.91 -16.76
C ILE A 188 15.96 6.40 -17.93
N LEU A 189 14.72 5.90 -18.10
CA LEU A 189 13.89 6.21 -19.25
C LEU A 189 13.25 7.60 -19.15
N ASP A 190 12.95 8.11 -17.96
CA ASP A 190 12.36 9.43 -17.77
C ASP A 190 13.18 10.55 -18.47
N PRO A 191 14.47 10.76 -18.16
CA PRO A 191 15.21 11.83 -18.82
C PRO A 191 15.36 11.61 -20.33
N ILE A 192 15.40 10.37 -20.81
CA ILE A 192 15.50 10.04 -22.22
C ILE A 192 14.22 10.46 -22.96
N PHE A 193 13.05 10.04 -22.46
CA PHE A 193 11.77 10.37 -23.13
C PHE A 193 11.37 11.82 -22.91
N ILE A 194 11.61 12.38 -21.71
CA ILE A 194 11.20 13.74 -21.38
C ILE A 194 12.05 14.76 -22.14
N PHE A 195 13.40 14.63 -22.06
CA PHE A 195 14.31 15.67 -22.52
C PHE A 195 15.00 15.33 -23.84
N VAL A 196 15.49 14.09 -24.06
CA VAL A 196 16.21 13.73 -25.29
C VAL A 196 15.25 13.57 -26.47
N PHE A 197 14.09 12.92 -26.26
CA PHE A 197 13.07 12.79 -27.30
C PHE A 197 12.04 13.94 -27.28
N ASP A 198 12.19 14.89 -26.37
CA ASP A 198 11.31 16.07 -26.22
C ASP A 198 9.80 15.74 -26.14
N MET A 199 9.49 14.60 -25.49
CA MET A 199 8.11 14.13 -25.36
C MET A 199 7.39 14.76 -24.16
N GLY A 200 8.09 15.49 -23.29
CA GLY A 200 7.56 16.17 -22.13
C GLY A 200 6.79 15.19 -21.21
N VAL A 201 5.55 15.59 -20.83
CA VAL A 201 4.69 14.81 -19.91
C VAL A 201 4.32 13.42 -20.47
N ARG A 202 4.16 13.32 -21.81
CA ARG A 202 3.92 12.01 -22.46
C ARG A 202 5.11 11.08 -22.27
N GLY A 203 6.32 11.62 -22.30
CA GLY A 203 7.56 10.88 -22.06
C GLY A 203 7.60 10.24 -20.68
N ALA A 204 7.26 11.00 -19.64
CA ALA A 204 7.15 10.50 -18.27
C ALA A 204 6.13 9.36 -18.14
N ALA A 205 4.94 9.53 -18.73
CA ALA A 205 3.91 8.49 -18.70
C ALA A 205 4.37 7.20 -19.41
N ILE A 206 5.03 7.31 -20.58
CA ILE A 206 5.54 6.17 -21.33
C ILE A 206 6.65 5.46 -20.54
N ALA A 207 7.59 6.20 -19.95
CA ALA A 207 8.66 5.64 -19.14
C ALA A 207 8.09 4.84 -17.95
N THR A 208 7.10 5.41 -17.26
CA THR A 208 6.40 4.73 -16.16
C THR A 208 5.70 3.46 -16.64
N VAL A 209 4.94 3.51 -17.73
CA VAL A 209 4.25 2.33 -18.27
C VAL A 209 5.23 1.24 -18.70
N LEU A 210 6.32 1.59 -19.39
CA LEU A 210 7.35 0.62 -19.80
C LEU A 210 8.05 -0.03 -18.61
N SER A 211 8.39 0.74 -17.59
CA SER A 211 8.99 0.22 -16.37
C SER A 211 8.06 -0.77 -15.64
N GLN A 212 6.77 -0.46 -15.57
CA GLN A 212 5.75 -1.35 -15.01
C GLN A 212 5.53 -2.59 -15.90
N ALA A 213 5.61 -2.46 -17.23
CA ALA A 213 5.50 -3.59 -18.14
C ALA A 213 6.65 -4.60 -17.93
N VAL A 214 7.89 -4.11 -17.79
CA VAL A 214 9.03 -4.97 -17.46
C VAL A 214 8.85 -5.64 -16.09
N GLY A 215 8.37 -4.90 -15.08
CA GLY A 215 8.00 -5.44 -13.77
C GLY A 215 6.94 -6.54 -13.87
N ALA A 216 5.90 -6.33 -14.66
CA ALA A 216 4.83 -7.31 -14.88
C ALA A 216 5.36 -8.58 -15.58
N ILE A 217 6.20 -8.44 -16.59
CA ILE A 217 6.85 -9.58 -17.27
C ILE A 217 7.71 -10.36 -16.27
N TRP A 218 8.49 -9.68 -15.43
CA TRP A 218 9.29 -10.30 -14.38
C TRP A 218 8.44 -11.11 -13.39
N VAL A 219 7.34 -10.54 -12.89
CA VAL A 219 6.39 -11.19 -11.98
C VAL A 219 5.78 -12.43 -12.64
N LEU A 220 5.25 -12.29 -13.87
CA LEU A 220 4.62 -13.39 -14.57
C LEU A 220 5.62 -14.49 -14.90
N ARG A 221 6.83 -14.14 -15.36
CA ARG A 221 7.90 -15.13 -15.64
C ARG A 221 8.28 -15.91 -14.38
N PHE A 222 8.29 -15.26 -13.22
CA PHE A 222 8.53 -15.97 -11.96
C PHE A 222 7.38 -16.90 -11.60
N LEU A 223 6.13 -16.42 -11.63
CA LEU A 223 4.95 -17.21 -11.22
C LEU A 223 4.61 -18.35 -12.18
N THR A 224 5.04 -18.30 -13.44
CA THR A 224 4.90 -19.40 -14.42
C THR A 224 6.13 -20.32 -14.47
N GLY A 225 7.24 -19.91 -13.84
CA GLY A 225 8.53 -20.59 -13.89
C GLY A 225 8.61 -21.84 -13.00
N GLU A 226 9.79 -22.46 -12.98
CA GLU A 226 10.04 -23.67 -12.17
C GLU A 226 10.42 -23.38 -10.71
N LYS A 227 10.81 -22.13 -10.39
CA LYS A 227 11.29 -21.75 -9.06
C LYS A 227 10.18 -21.40 -8.10
N THR A 228 8.98 -21.13 -8.60
CA THR A 228 7.79 -20.80 -7.79
C THR A 228 7.20 -22.06 -7.15
N ILE A 229 6.63 -21.90 -5.95
CA ILE A 229 5.89 -22.97 -5.27
C ILE A 229 4.49 -23.09 -5.86
N LEU A 230 3.81 -21.94 -6.01
CA LEU A 230 2.48 -21.84 -6.61
C LEU A 230 2.64 -21.43 -8.07
N LYS A 231 2.24 -22.29 -8.99
CA LYS A 231 2.31 -22.00 -10.43
C LYS A 231 1.04 -21.35 -10.92
N LEU A 232 1.21 -20.24 -11.64
CA LEU A 232 0.12 -19.63 -12.38
C LEU A 232 -0.18 -20.45 -13.63
N LYS A 233 -1.28 -21.22 -13.59
CA LYS A 233 -1.72 -22.10 -14.66
C LYS A 233 -2.95 -21.52 -15.35
N LEU A 234 -2.96 -21.47 -16.67
CA LEU A 234 -4.11 -21.00 -17.46
C LEU A 234 -5.38 -21.84 -17.20
N SER A 235 -5.22 -23.14 -16.93
CA SER A 235 -6.34 -24.04 -16.60
C SER A 235 -7.12 -23.60 -15.35
N ASN A 236 -6.47 -22.89 -14.41
CA ASN A 236 -7.05 -22.45 -13.15
C ASN A 236 -7.64 -21.02 -13.21
N MET A 237 -7.58 -20.36 -14.37
CA MET A 237 -8.05 -18.98 -14.54
C MET A 237 -9.57 -18.84 -14.67
N LYS A 238 -10.29 -19.96 -14.83
CA LYS A 238 -11.75 -19.92 -14.82
C LYS A 238 -12.25 -19.41 -13.50
N LEU A 239 -13.03 -18.32 -13.53
CA LEU A 239 -13.55 -17.69 -12.32
C LEU A 239 -14.54 -18.62 -11.60
N ASP A 240 -14.26 -18.88 -10.34
CA ASP A 240 -15.14 -19.61 -9.43
C ASP A 240 -15.52 -18.69 -8.26
N PRO A 241 -16.81 -18.30 -8.11
CA PRO A 241 -17.29 -17.46 -7.01
C PRO A 241 -16.95 -17.99 -5.61
N LYS A 242 -16.88 -19.32 -5.46
CA LYS A 242 -16.51 -19.95 -4.18
C LYS A 242 -15.02 -19.74 -3.85
N VAL A 243 -14.17 -19.54 -4.85
CA VAL A 243 -12.73 -19.29 -4.71
C VAL A 243 -12.47 -17.80 -4.54
N PHE A 244 -12.94 -16.96 -5.47
CA PHE A 244 -12.61 -15.54 -5.46
C PHE A 244 -13.46 -14.70 -4.50
N GLY A 245 -14.70 -15.09 -4.23
CA GLY A 245 -15.62 -14.33 -3.36
C GLY A 245 -15.01 -14.05 -1.97
N PRO A 246 -14.50 -15.05 -1.25
CA PRO A 246 -13.82 -14.83 0.02
C PRO A 246 -12.52 -14.00 -0.09
N CYS A 247 -11.85 -14.02 -1.24
CA CYS A 247 -10.67 -13.16 -1.48
C CYS A 247 -11.10 -11.70 -1.61
N LEU A 248 -12.13 -11.41 -2.40
CA LEU A 248 -12.67 -10.06 -2.51
C LEU A 248 -13.21 -9.55 -1.16
N ALA A 249 -13.93 -10.40 -0.41
CA ALA A 249 -14.42 -10.02 0.92
C ALA A 249 -13.31 -9.59 1.87
N LEU A 250 -12.14 -10.25 1.82
CA LEU A 250 -10.98 -9.88 2.61
C LEU A 250 -10.27 -8.63 2.06
N GLY A 251 -10.16 -8.53 0.74
CA GLY A 251 -9.51 -7.41 0.05
C GLY A 251 -10.29 -6.09 0.12
N ILE A 252 -11.62 -6.12 0.36
CA ILE A 252 -12.44 -4.91 0.54
C ILE A 252 -11.87 -4.00 1.65
N SER A 253 -11.28 -4.55 2.70
CA SER A 253 -10.65 -3.74 3.75
C SER A 253 -9.54 -2.86 3.19
N SER A 254 -8.62 -3.44 2.40
CA SER A 254 -7.53 -2.69 1.76
C SER A 254 -8.05 -1.71 0.71
N PHE A 255 -9.06 -2.11 -0.06
CA PHE A 255 -9.73 -1.24 -1.03
C PHE A 255 -10.31 0.00 -0.36
N VAL A 256 -11.07 -0.16 0.71
CA VAL A 256 -11.63 0.96 1.48
C VAL A 256 -10.53 1.82 2.08
N MET A 257 -9.48 1.22 2.65
CA MET A 257 -8.36 1.97 3.23
C MET A 257 -7.67 2.87 2.21
N ILE A 258 -7.45 2.39 0.99
CA ILE A 258 -6.76 3.16 -0.06
C ILE A 258 -7.71 4.18 -0.68
N SER A 259 -8.94 3.78 -1.02
CA SER A 259 -9.92 4.67 -1.64
C SER A 259 -10.30 5.86 -0.75
N THR A 260 -10.32 5.67 0.57
CA THR A 260 -10.61 6.74 1.52
C THR A 260 -9.48 7.74 1.72
N GLU A 261 -8.23 7.44 1.28
CA GLU A 261 -7.12 8.42 1.33
C GLU A 261 -7.42 9.68 0.54
N SER A 262 -8.04 9.55 -0.64
CA SER A 262 -8.43 10.71 -1.44
C SER A 262 -9.48 11.57 -0.75
N LEU A 263 -10.47 10.94 -0.08
CA LEU A 263 -11.48 11.67 0.69
C LEU A 263 -10.88 12.40 1.88
N LEU A 264 -9.92 11.77 2.57
CA LEU A 264 -9.19 12.39 3.67
C LEU A 264 -8.36 13.59 3.20
N SER A 265 -7.62 13.44 2.10
CA SER A 265 -6.83 14.52 1.52
C SER A 265 -7.72 15.73 1.18
N ILE A 266 -8.88 15.51 0.56
CA ILE A 266 -9.85 16.57 0.25
C ILE A 266 -10.39 17.20 1.54
N SER A 267 -10.74 16.40 2.54
CA SER A 267 -11.30 16.88 3.81
C SER A 267 -10.30 17.76 4.57
N PHE A 268 -9.05 17.33 4.68
CA PHE A 268 -7.98 18.12 5.28
C PHE A 268 -7.72 19.40 4.50
N THR A 269 -7.48 19.29 3.18
CA THR A 269 -7.14 20.44 2.34
C THR A 269 -8.26 21.49 2.35
N SER A 270 -9.53 21.08 2.21
CA SER A 270 -10.65 22.03 2.23
C SER A 270 -10.84 22.71 3.58
N SER A 271 -10.69 21.99 4.69
CA SER A 271 -10.80 22.54 6.04
C SER A 271 -9.63 23.47 6.35
N LEU A 272 -8.40 23.08 6.03
CA LEU A 272 -7.21 23.90 6.26
C LEU A 272 -7.18 25.15 5.37
N ALA A 273 -7.59 25.04 4.09
CA ALA A 273 -7.73 26.19 3.21
C ALA A 273 -8.73 27.21 3.77
N ARG A 274 -9.85 26.73 4.34
CA ARG A 274 -10.90 27.58 4.92
C ARG A 274 -10.44 28.31 6.19
N TYR A 275 -9.67 27.64 7.06
CA TYR A 275 -9.35 28.18 8.39
C TYR A 275 -7.93 28.73 8.52
N GLY A 276 -6.97 28.21 7.74
CA GLY A 276 -5.55 28.55 7.85
C GLY A 276 -4.91 29.05 6.55
N GLY A 277 -5.68 29.08 5.45
CA GLY A 277 -5.20 29.55 4.15
C GLY A 277 -4.08 28.69 3.55
N ASP A 278 -3.34 29.28 2.60
CA ASP A 278 -2.34 28.59 1.79
C ASP A 278 -1.17 28.02 2.60
N VAL A 279 -0.79 28.71 3.70
CA VAL A 279 0.29 28.26 4.59
C VAL A 279 -0.06 26.94 5.26
N ALA A 280 -1.31 26.79 5.75
CA ALA A 280 -1.77 25.56 6.39
C ALA A 280 -1.87 24.40 5.39
N VAL A 281 -2.30 24.67 4.15
CA VAL A 281 -2.34 23.68 3.06
C VAL A 281 -0.91 23.26 2.67
N GLY A 282 0.01 24.21 2.57
CA GLY A 282 1.43 23.94 2.30
C GLY A 282 2.06 23.07 3.38
N ALA A 283 1.81 23.40 4.65
CA ALA A 283 2.26 22.60 5.79
C ALA A 283 1.68 21.18 5.74
N MET A 284 0.39 21.00 5.44
CA MET A 284 -0.23 19.67 5.31
C MET A 284 0.43 18.82 4.22
N THR A 285 0.83 19.41 3.11
CA THR A 285 1.54 18.73 2.03
C THR A 285 2.88 18.16 2.52
N ILE A 286 3.63 18.95 3.28
CA ILE A 286 4.89 18.52 3.89
C ILE A 286 4.62 17.42 4.93
N ILE A 287 3.64 17.61 5.82
CA ILE A 287 3.24 16.64 6.84
C ILE A 287 2.89 15.29 6.22
N THR A 288 2.11 15.28 5.15
CA THR A 288 1.74 14.06 4.43
C THR A 288 2.97 13.32 3.90
N SER A 289 3.94 14.05 3.36
CA SER A 289 5.19 13.47 2.87
C SER A 289 6.04 12.89 4.00
N VAL A 290 6.12 13.60 5.13
CA VAL A 290 6.81 13.13 6.34
C VAL A 290 6.11 11.88 6.91
N ASN A 291 4.78 11.85 6.95
CA ASN A 291 4.00 10.69 7.40
C ASN A 291 4.30 9.43 6.58
N GLN A 292 4.53 9.56 5.27
CA GLN A 292 4.90 8.44 4.41
C GLN A 292 6.24 7.80 4.80
N LEU A 293 7.19 8.55 5.34
CA LEU A 293 8.47 8.01 5.82
C LEU A 293 8.31 7.00 6.97
N ILE A 294 7.23 7.11 7.75
CA ILE A 294 6.92 6.17 8.84
C ILE A 294 5.96 5.08 8.34
N THR A 295 4.92 5.45 7.63
CA THR A 295 3.84 4.51 7.30
C THR A 295 4.23 3.50 6.21
N MET A 296 5.05 3.86 5.22
CA MET A 296 5.49 2.92 4.19
C MET A 296 6.39 1.80 4.72
N PRO A 297 7.47 2.09 5.50
CA PRO A 297 8.25 1.01 6.11
C PRO A 297 7.43 0.15 7.08
N LEU A 298 6.52 0.75 7.85
CA LEU A 298 5.61 0.02 8.73
C LEU A 298 4.75 -1.00 7.95
N GLN A 299 4.18 -0.59 6.82
CA GLN A 299 3.44 -1.50 5.95
C GLN A 299 4.35 -2.60 5.39
N GLY A 300 5.59 -2.30 5.05
CA GLY A 300 6.59 -3.28 4.61
C GLY A 300 6.87 -4.35 5.67
N ILE A 301 6.98 -3.96 6.94
CA ILE A 301 7.16 -4.90 8.07
C ILE A 301 5.95 -5.84 8.15
N CYS A 302 4.74 -5.30 8.11
CA CYS A 302 3.51 -6.08 8.19
C CYS A 302 3.32 -7.01 6.99
N GLN A 303 3.59 -6.54 5.77
CA GLN A 303 3.54 -7.36 4.56
C GLN A 303 4.54 -8.52 4.59
N GLY A 304 5.73 -8.30 5.17
CA GLY A 304 6.71 -9.36 5.38
C GLY A 304 6.31 -10.38 6.44
N GLY A 305 5.58 -9.96 7.47
CA GLY A 305 5.10 -10.83 8.54
C GLY A 305 3.84 -11.61 8.20
N GLN A 306 2.99 -11.06 7.33
CA GLN A 306 1.70 -11.64 6.95
C GLN A 306 1.80 -13.10 6.46
N PRO A 307 2.74 -13.49 5.57
CA PRO A 307 2.89 -14.88 5.14
C PRO A 307 3.21 -15.85 6.28
N ILE A 308 3.99 -15.41 7.27
CA ILE A 308 4.36 -16.24 8.42
C ILE A 308 3.12 -16.56 9.25
N ILE A 309 2.30 -15.54 9.54
CA ILE A 309 1.06 -15.67 10.31
C ILE A 309 0.07 -16.56 9.55
N SER A 310 -0.21 -16.26 8.28
CA SER A 310 -1.19 -16.96 7.45
C SER A 310 -0.83 -18.43 7.24
N TYR A 311 0.43 -18.72 6.90
CA TYR A 311 0.91 -20.08 6.68
C TYR A 311 0.81 -20.93 7.96
N ASN A 312 1.30 -20.41 9.08
CA ASN A 312 1.29 -21.16 10.35
C ASN A 312 -0.15 -21.31 10.88
N PHE A 313 -1.05 -20.37 10.60
CA PHE A 313 -2.47 -20.49 10.89
C PHE A 313 -3.09 -21.66 10.09
N GLY A 314 -2.84 -21.72 8.78
CA GLY A 314 -3.27 -22.82 7.92
C GLY A 314 -2.67 -24.18 8.36
N ALA A 315 -1.42 -24.18 8.81
CA ALA A 315 -0.75 -25.38 9.34
C ALA A 315 -1.25 -25.82 10.72
N GLY A 316 -2.07 -25.00 11.43
CA GLY A 316 -2.56 -25.27 12.77
C GLY A 316 -1.52 -25.05 13.88
N ASN A 317 -0.43 -24.35 13.59
CA ASN A 317 0.68 -24.11 14.53
C ASN A 317 0.40 -22.87 15.39
N LYS A 318 -0.50 -22.96 16.36
CA LYS A 318 -0.95 -21.85 17.22
C LYS A 318 0.21 -21.07 17.86
N ASP A 319 1.17 -21.76 18.46
CA ASP A 319 2.29 -21.12 19.17
C ASP A 319 3.17 -20.31 18.22
N ARG A 320 3.36 -20.80 16.99
CA ARG A 320 4.10 -20.05 15.97
C ARG A 320 3.33 -18.83 15.48
N VAL A 321 2.00 -18.94 15.35
CA VAL A 321 1.16 -17.78 15.00
C VAL A 321 1.24 -16.71 16.09
N LYS A 322 1.09 -17.10 17.36
CA LYS A 322 1.24 -16.17 18.50
C LYS A 322 2.62 -15.51 18.51
N LYS A 323 3.68 -16.30 18.38
CA LYS A 323 5.05 -15.78 18.36
C LYS A 323 5.29 -14.86 17.16
N ALA A 324 4.76 -15.18 15.98
CA ALA A 324 4.88 -14.34 14.80
C ALA A 324 4.14 -13.01 14.97
N PHE A 325 2.90 -13.05 15.47
CA PHE A 325 2.11 -11.85 15.76
C PHE A 325 2.82 -10.95 16.77
N PHE A 326 3.19 -11.48 17.95
CA PHE A 326 3.82 -10.64 18.97
C PHE A 326 5.19 -10.10 18.53
N THR A 327 5.99 -10.88 17.78
CA THR A 327 7.24 -10.37 17.21
C THR A 327 6.97 -9.19 16.26
N GLN A 328 6.03 -9.33 15.32
CA GLN A 328 5.63 -8.25 14.42
C GLN A 328 5.08 -7.05 15.19
N PHE A 329 4.19 -7.28 16.14
CA PHE A 329 3.56 -6.26 16.98
C PHE A 329 4.58 -5.38 17.71
N PHE A 330 5.54 -6.00 18.39
CA PHE A 330 6.59 -5.27 19.11
C PHE A 330 7.57 -4.56 18.17
N VAL A 331 7.91 -5.17 17.02
CA VAL A 331 8.78 -4.51 16.03
C VAL A 331 8.07 -3.29 15.43
N CYS A 332 6.79 -3.39 15.09
CA CYS A 332 6.01 -2.27 14.59
C CYS A 332 5.86 -1.17 15.65
N ALA A 333 5.57 -1.53 16.90
CA ALA A 333 5.47 -0.58 18.01
C ALA A 333 6.80 0.14 18.26
N ALA A 334 7.90 -0.59 18.34
CA ALA A 334 9.24 0.00 18.56
C ALA A 334 9.60 0.95 17.40
N PHE A 335 9.31 0.58 16.15
CA PHE A 335 9.57 1.39 14.99
C PHE A 335 8.75 2.70 15.01
N THR A 336 7.45 2.63 15.31
CA THR A 336 6.59 3.83 15.32
C THR A 336 6.86 4.72 16.54
N ILE A 337 7.19 4.15 17.70
CA ILE A 337 7.59 4.92 18.88
C ILE A 337 8.93 5.64 18.61
N ALA A 338 9.92 4.95 18.01
CA ALA A 338 11.18 5.58 17.65
C ALA A 338 10.98 6.71 16.62
N GLY A 339 10.17 6.48 15.57
CA GLY A 339 9.81 7.51 14.59
C GLY A 339 9.08 8.69 15.23
N TRP A 340 8.13 8.43 16.13
CA TRP A 340 7.43 9.46 16.90
C TRP A 340 8.39 10.30 17.74
N LEU A 341 9.30 9.67 18.49
CA LEU A 341 10.28 10.39 19.31
C LEU A 341 11.15 11.32 18.45
N VAL A 342 11.65 10.83 17.31
CA VAL A 342 12.47 11.65 16.42
C VAL A 342 11.66 12.83 15.87
N MET A 343 10.41 12.63 15.46
CA MET A 343 9.54 13.70 14.96
C MET A 343 9.19 14.74 16.05
N MET A 344 9.05 14.31 17.30
CA MET A 344 8.78 15.20 18.42
C MET A 344 10.01 16.03 18.84
N ILE A 345 11.22 15.48 18.68
CA ILE A 345 12.46 16.16 19.09
C ILE A 345 12.98 17.11 18.02
N VAL A 346 12.93 16.74 16.74
CA VAL A 346 13.55 17.50 15.64
C VAL A 346 12.60 17.73 14.45
N PRO A 347 11.39 18.29 14.64
CA PRO A 347 10.43 18.47 13.54
C PRO A 347 10.95 19.44 12.46
N GLN A 348 11.75 20.45 12.86
CA GLN A 348 12.36 21.42 11.94
C GLN A 348 13.25 20.75 10.89
N LEU A 349 13.97 19.66 11.25
CA LEU A 349 14.78 18.92 10.31
C LEU A 349 13.93 18.35 9.17
N PHE A 350 12.77 17.78 9.51
CA PHE A 350 11.87 17.20 8.52
C PHE A 350 11.17 18.25 7.67
N ALA A 351 10.71 19.34 8.27
CA ALA A 351 10.11 20.45 7.52
C ALA A 351 11.13 21.12 6.59
N GLY A 352 12.37 21.33 7.07
CA GLY A 352 13.46 21.93 6.32
C GLY A 352 13.97 21.09 5.13
N LEU A 353 13.67 19.80 5.08
CA LEU A 353 13.96 18.98 3.89
C LEU A 353 13.12 19.36 2.67
N PHE A 354 11.94 19.97 2.88
CA PHE A 354 10.97 20.27 1.83
C PHE A 354 10.92 21.75 1.44
N THR A 355 11.35 22.66 2.31
CA THR A 355 11.30 24.11 2.06
C THR A 355 12.41 24.85 2.78
N SER A 356 12.88 25.95 2.16
CA SER A 356 13.83 26.89 2.76
C SER A 356 13.13 28.10 3.37
N ASP A 357 11.81 28.24 3.25
CA ASP A 357 11.04 29.32 3.86
C ASP A 357 10.90 29.07 5.35
N THR A 358 11.57 29.91 6.15
CA THR A 358 11.61 29.81 7.60
C THR A 358 10.21 29.90 8.25
N ASN A 359 9.33 30.75 7.73
CA ASN A 359 7.96 30.89 8.24
C ASN A 359 7.17 29.58 8.02
N LEU A 360 7.30 28.97 6.84
CA LEU A 360 6.64 27.71 6.54
C LEU A 360 7.27 26.54 7.33
N VAL A 361 8.59 26.56 7.57
CA VAL A 361 9.27 25.56 8.41
C VAL A 361 8.76 25.64 9.86
N ASP A 362 8.67 26.82 10.45
CA ASP A 362 8.22 27.00 11.83
C ASP A 362 6.74 26.61 11.98
N TYR A 363 5.90 27.04 11.04
CA TYR A 363 4.48 26.67 11.01
C TYR A 363 4.29 25.15 10.84
N THR A 364 5.02 24.55 9.93
CA THR A 364 4.97 23.09 9.68
C THR A 364 5.47 22.32 10.90
N SER A 365 6.51 22.81 11.59
CA SER A 365 7.05 22.17 12.79
C SER A 365 6.03 22.17 13.94
N TRP A 366 5.31 23.29 14.13
CA TRP A 366 4.20 23.36 15.07
C TRP A 366 3.08 22.39 14.70
N ALA A 367 2.68 22.36 13.43
CA ALA A 367 1.62 21.49 12.94
C ALA A 367 2.02 19.99 13.01
N LEU A 368 3.30 19.65 12.75
CA LEU A 368 3.85 18.31 12.91
C LEU A 368 3.74 17.79 14.34
N HIS A 369 4.04 18.62 15.35
CA HIS A 369 3.87 18.23 16.75
C HIS A 369 2.44 17.79 17.08
N ILE A 370 1.45 18.48 16.51
CA ILE A 370 0.04 18.18 16.74
C ILE A 370 -0.37 16.93 15.93
N TYR A 371 -0.17 16.98 14.63
CA TYR A 371 -0.62 15.92 13.72
C TYR A 371 0.01 14.56 14.03
N MET A 372 1.32 14.53 14.33
CA MET A 372 2.08 13.33 14.63
C MET A 372 1.97 12.88 16.09
N ALA A 373 1.25 13.59 16.95
CA ALA A 373 1.14 13.24 18.37
C ALA A 373 0.63 11.82 18.63
N GLY A 374 -0.21 11.28 17.73
CA GLY A 374 -0.80 9.94 17.81
C GLY A 374 -0.04 8.84 17.07
N ILE A 375 0.97 9.18 16.26
CA ILE A 375 1.57 8.23 15.31
C ILE A 375 2.26 7.03 15.99
N PHE A 376 2.69 7.15 17.26
CA PHE A 376 3.21 6.03 18.03
C PHE A 376 2.20 4.87 18.12
N SER A 377 0.90 5.18 18.11
CA SER A 377 -0.17 4.20 18.24
C SER A 377 -0.47 3.44 16.94
N ILE A 378 -0.07 3.98 15.79
CA ILE A 378 -0.34 3.37 14.46
C ILE A 378 0.35 2.00 14.34
N GLY A 379 1.52 1.80 14.95
CA GLY A 379 2.21 0.52 14.95
C GLY A 379 1.37 -0.62 15.54
N PHE A 380 0.66 -0.35 16.62
CA PHE A 380 -0.27 -1.28 17.25
C PHE A 380 -1.47 -1.56 16.34
N GLN A 381 -2.07 -0.50 15.80
CA GLN A 381 -3.24 -0.60 14.93
C GLN A 381 -2.94 -1.40 13.65
N VAL A 382 -1.91 -1.01 12.90
CA VAL A 382 -1.59 -1.63 11.60
C VAL A 382 -1.18 -3.09 11.79
N SER A 383 -0.40 -3.41 12.83
CA SER A 383 -0.01 -4.79 13.12
C SER A 383 -1.23 -5.68 13.41
N CYS A 384 -2.18 -5.22 14.22
CA CYS A 384 -3.42 -5.96 14.51
C CYS A 384 -4.33 -6.07 13.27
N GLN A 385 -4.50 -4.97 12.52
CA GLN A 385 -5.31 -4.92 11.30
C GLN A 385 -4.81 -5.90 10.24
N GLN A 386 -3.49 -5.89 9.97
CA GLN A 386 -2.87 -6.80 9.00
C GLN A 386 -2.92 -8.25 9.48
N SER A 387 -2.88 -8.48 10.80
CA SER A 387 -3.01 -9.82 11.37
C SER A 387 -4.44 -10.35 11.26
N PHE A 388 -5.48 -9.51 11.38
CA PHE A 388 -6.85 -9.92 11.04
C PHE A 388 -6.98 -10.37 9.59
N MET A 389 -6.33 -9.66 8.66
CA MET A 389 -6.30 -10.06 7.25
C MET A 389 -5.54 -11.38 7.06
N ALA A 390 -4.39 -11.54 7.72
CA ALA A 390 -3.58 -12.75 7.69
C ALA A 390 -4.33 -13.98 8.21
N LEU A 391 -5.24 -13.79 9.17
CA LEU A 391 -6.10 -14.82 9.76
C LEU A 391 -7.46 -14.99 9.03
N GLY A 392 -7.66 -14.30 7.90
CA GLY A 392 -8.87 -14.41 7.09
C GLY A 392 -10.12 -13.75 7.68
N GLN A 393 -9.98 -12.82 8.64
CA GLN A 393 -11.08 -12.17 9.37
C GLN A 393 -11.63 -10.95 8.61
N ALA A 394 -12.24 -11.16 7.44
CA ALA A 394 -12.69 -10.10 6.52
C ALA A 394 -13.61 -9.07 7.16
N LYS A 395 -14.67 -9.53 7.87
CA LYS A 395 -15.69 -8.64 8.45
C LYS A 395 -15.11 -7.71 9.52
N VAL A 396 -14.28 -8.25 10.41
CA VAL A 396 -13.67 -7.47 11.49
C VAL A 396 -12.67 -6.49 10.92
N SER A 397 -11.85 -6.94 9.96
CA SER A 397 -10.87 -6.09 9.28
C SER A 397 -11.54 -4.90 8.59
N LEU A 398 -12.65 -5.12 7.87
CA LEU A 398 -13.41 -4.05 7.22
C LEU A 398 -14.00 -3.05 8.21
N LEU A 399 -14.64 -3.55 9.28
CA LEU A 399 -15.22 -2.68 10.31
C LEU A 399 -14.18 -1.75 10.94
N LEU A 400 -12.99 -2.29 11.26
CA LEU A 400 -11.90 -1.50 11.86
C LEU A 400 -11.28 -0.52 10.87
N ALA A 401 -11.20 -0.88 9.58
CA ALA A 401 -10.75 0.03 8.53
C ALA A 401 -11.71 1.23 8.36
N CYS A 402 -13.02 0.98 8.35
CA CYS A 402 -14.05 2.03 8.29
C CYS A 402 -14.05 2.89 9.56
N LEU A 403 -13.87 2.27 10.73
CA LEU A 403 -13.90 2.98 12.01
C LEU A 403 -12.88 4.13 12.04
N ARG A 404 -11.62 3.87 11.71
CA ARG A 404 -10.57 4.88 11.79
C ARG A 404 -10.84 6.06 10.85
N LYS A 405 -11.09 5.80 9.57
CA LYS A 405 -11.10 6.84 8.55
C LYS A 405 -12.47 7.47 8.36
N ILE A 406 -13.51 6.65 8.24
CA ILE A 406 -14.86 7.11 7.90
C ILE A 406 -15.63 7.55 9.14
N VAL A 407 -15.54 6.76 10.23
CA VAL A 407 -16.36 7.00 11.43
C VAL A 407 -15.69 8.00 12.37
N LEU A 408 -14.37 7.96 12.52
CA LEU A 408 -13.65 8.82 13.44
C LEU A 408 -13.05 10.04 12.71
N LEU A 409 -12.09 9.83 11.80
CA LEU A 409 -11.24 10.90 11.29
C LEU A 409 -12.02 11.93 10.47
N ILE A 410 -12.76 11.53 9.44
CA ILE A 410 -13.51 12.47 8.60
C ILE A 410 -14.48 13.33 9.43
N PRO A 411 -15.34 12.75 10.31
CA PRO A 411 -16.19 13.57 11.16
C PRO A 411 -15.42 14.49 12.09
N LEU A 412 -14.31 14.04 12.70
CA LEU A 412 -13.52 14.86 13.61
C LEU A 412 -12.92 16.10 12.92
N ILE A 413 -12.47 15.98 11.65
CA ILE A 413 -11.96 17.12 10.86
C ILE A 413 -13.00 18.26 10.79
N PHE A 414 -14.29 17.94 10.69
CA PHE A 414 -15.36 18.95 10.57
C PHE A 414 -15.98 19.32 11.93
N ILE A 415 -16.03 18.40 12.89
CA ILE A 415 -16.68 18.60 14.19
C ILE A 415 -15.78 19.38 15.16
N LEU A 416 -14.50 19.02 15.30
CA LEU A 416 -13.60 19.66 16.27
C LEU A 416 -13.47 21.18 16.07
N PRO A 417 -13.40 21.71 14.83
CA PRO A 417 -13.39 23.15 14.62
C PRO A 417 -14.66 23.88 15.10
N CYS A 418 -15.77 23.17 15.33
CA CYS A 418 -16.97 23.77 15.88
C CYS A 418 -16.86 24.04 17.38
N PHE A 419 -16.02 23.29 18.10
CA PHE A 419 -15.92 23.34 19.55
C PHE A 419 -14.66 24.07 20.06
N LEU A 420 -13.57 24.07 19.28
CA LEU A 420 -12.30 24.66 19.67
C LEU A 420 -12.15 26.09 19.10
N ALA A 421 -11.53 26.98 19.85
CA ALA A 421 -11.30 28.36 19.42
C ALA A 421 -10.32 28.44 18.25
N ASP A 422 -9.20 27.74 18.33
CA ASP A 422 -8.26 27.62 17.23
C ASP A 422 -8.72 26.52 16.26
N LYS A 423 -9.26 26.96 15.12
CA LYS A 423 -9.84 26.09 14.10
C LYS A 423 -8.79 25.23 13.40
N VAL A 424 -7.60 25.79 13.15
CA VAL A 424 -6.51 25.10 12.47
C VAL A 424 -5.92 24.02 13.37
N PHE A 425 -5.67 24.36 14.63
CA PHE A 425 -5.27 23.39 15.65
C PHE A 425 -6.28 22.23 15.74
N ALA A 426 -7.58 22.54 15.73
CA ALA A 426 -8.65 21.56 15.79
C ALA A 426 -8.62 20.57 14.62
N VAL A 427 -8.37 21.06 13.39
CA VAL A 427 -8.26 20.21 12.19
C VAL A 427 -7.06 19.27 12.30
N PHE A 428 -5.88 19.76 12.70
CA PHE A 428 -4.71 18.89 12.88
C PHE A 428 -4.88 17.89 14.03
N LEU A 429 -5.57 18.28 15.09
CA LEU A 429 -5.84 17.44 16.26
C LEU A 429 -6.76 16.24 15.94
N ALA A 430 -7.52 16.27 14.85
CA ALA A 430 -8.40 15.19 14.44
C ALA A 430 -7.63 13.89 14.20
N GLU A 431 -6.43 13.96 13.59
CA GLU A 431 -5.61 12.78 13.29
C GLU A 431 -5.17 12.01 14.56
N PRO A 432 -4.46 12.63 15.54
CA PRO A 432 -4.01 11.88 16.71
C PRO A 432 -5.16 11.33 17.56
N ILE A 433 -6.29 12.04 17.66
CA ILE A 433 -7.47 11.52 18.37
C ILE A 433 -7.99 10.26 17.67
N SER A 434 -8.16 10.31 16.34
CA SER A 434 -8.61 9.18 15.56
C SER A 434 -7.63 8.01 15.66
N ASP A 435 -6.33 8.26 15.57
CA ASP A 435 -5.30 7.24 15.63
C ASP A 435 -5.29 6.50 16.95
N ILE A 436 -5.30 7.24 18.07
CA ILE A 436 -5.28 6.64 19.42
C ILE A 436 -6.56 5.85 19.69
N LEU A 437 -7.72 6.39 19.33
CA LEU A 437 -9.00 5.70 19.51
C LEU A 437 -9.07 4.43 18.65
N ALA A 438 -8.73 4.54 17.36
CA ALA A 438 -8.74 3.40 16.45
C ALA A 438 -7.72 2.34 16.85
N ALA A 439 -6.51 2.73 17.26
CA ALA A 439 -5.48 1.82 17.74
C ALA A 439 -5.94 1.06 18.99
N THR A 440 -6.55 1.77 19.94
CA THR A 440 -7.08 1.18 21.17
C THR A 440 -8.17 0.16 20.86
N VAL A 441 -9.19 0.55 20.08
CA VAL A 441 -10.29 -0.35 19.72
C VAL A 441 -9.78 -1.56 18.91
N THR A 442 -8.87 -1.34 17.95
CA THR A 442 -8.34 -2.41 17.11
C THR A 442 -7.52 -3.40 17.93
N THR A 443 -6.66 -2.91 18.82
CA THR A 443 -5.80 -3.75 19.67
C THR A 443 -6.63 -4.56 20.66
N ILE A 444 -7.58 -3.94 21.36
CA ILE A 444 -8.48 -4.63 22.30
C ILE A 444 -9.29 -5.70 21.55
N THR A 445 -9.88 -5.34 20.40
CA THR A 445 -10.68 -6.27 19.59
C THR A 445 -9.82 -7.44 19.12
N PHE A 446 -8.57 -7.21 18.74
CA PHE A 446 -7.66 -8.27 18.30
C PHE A 446 -7.32 -9.21 19.48
N LEU A 447 -6.82 -8.66 20.58
CA LEU A 447 -6.37 -9.46 21.72
C LEU A 447 -7.52 -10.29 22.35
N THR A 448 -8.72 -9.73 22.42
CA THR A 448 -9.89 -10.46 22.98
C THR A 448 -10.40 -11.56 22.06
N ARG A 449 -10.20 -11.47 20.75
CA ARG A 449 -10.66 -12.47 19.78
C ARG A 449 -9.58 -13.44 19.34
N PHE A 450 -8.29 -13.13 19.59
CA PHE A 450 -7.16 -13.84 19.02
C PHE A 450 -7.17 -15.34 19.34
N ASP A 451 -7.34 -15.71 20.61
CA ASP A 451 -7.35 -17.12 21.02
C ASP A 451 -8.54 -17.87 20.42
N LYS A 452 -9.73 -17.27 20.37
CA LYS A 452 -10.92 -17.84 19.73
C LYS A 452 -10.71 -18.10 18.24
N ILE A 453 -10.07 -17.15 17.53
CA ILE A 453 -9.76 -17.30 16.10
C ILE A 453 -8.80 -18.48 15.87
N LEU A 454 -7.79 -18.62 16.74
CA LEU A 454 -6.83 -19.73 16.65
C LEU A 454 -7.46 -21.09 16.96
N GLU A 455 -8.48 -21.16 17.81
CA GLU A 455 -9.22 -22.40 18.10
C GLU A 455 -10.02 -22.88 16.91
N VAL A 456 -10.73 -21.98 16.23
CA VAL A 456 -11.52 -22.29 15.03
C VAL A 456 -10.61 -22.82 13.89
N GLY A 457 -9.43 -22.25 13.71
CA GLY A 457 -8.48 -22.69 12.70
C GLY A 457 -7.98 -24.14 12.90
N VAL A 458 -7.97 -24.63 14.14
CA VAL A 458 -7.56 -26.02 14.45
C VAL A 458 -8.73 -27.01 14.30
N GLN A 459 -9.96 -26.59 14.58
CA GLN A 459 -11.14 -27.46 14.43
C GLN A 459 -11.43 -27.79 12.96
N VAL A 460 -11.20 -26.86 12.04
CA VAL A 460 -11.31 -27.12 10.58
C VAL A 460 -10.31 -28.19 10.11
N LYS A 461 -9.18 -28.38 10.79
CA LYS A 461 -8.19 -29.45 10.48
C LYS A 461 -8.57 -30.82 11.04
N LYS A 462 -9.48 -30.90 12.02
CA LYS A 462 -9.92 -32.19 12.62
C LYS A 462 -11.21 -32.74 11.97
N GLY A 463 -11.87 -31.93 11.15
CA GLY A 463 -13.13 -32.30 10.48
C GLY A 463 -13.01 -32.62 8.99
N ASP A 464 -11.80 -32.48 8.41
CA ASP A 464 -11.40 -32.96 7.09
C ASP A 464 -10.46 -34.19 7.26
#